data_b577d7c8ea2da3f57b603b00a4326554
#
_entry.id   b577d7c8ea2da3f57b603b00a4326554
#
_cell.length_a   1.000
_cell.length_b   1.000
_cell.length_c   1.000
_cell.angle_alpha   90.00
_cell.angle_beta   90.00
_cell.angle_gamma   90.00
#
_symmetry.space_group_name_H-M   'P 1'
#
loop_
_entity.id
_entity.type
_entity.pdbx_description
1 polymer ?
#
loop_
_entity_poly.entity_id
_entity_poly.type
_entity_poly.pdbx_seq_one_letter_code
_entity_poly.pdbx_strand_id
1 'polypeptide(L)'
;EMEYSLLIPANEVRNGIYQIKLRDETMREPPRSASFEIDIAADQTPEVRATLKGISGLVLNRAKLPFTVTVSDDFQTVDLFLRYSWQDDTGEQKNSGEIHFDEYEPVPSWDNDKADNTLKVSEILPIQSGVFTEQFFDLDTLPKDQRIPPGAGLNIAIVAVDNDNVPEANIGVSKEFLIRVVSEEEFLADLLRREKEA
;
A
#
# COMPACT_ATOMS: atom_id res chain seq x y z
N GLU A 1 -22.35 36.48 18.65
CA GLU A 1 -21.30 36.27 17.62
C GLU A 1 -21.88 35.35 16.57
N MET A 2 -21.90 35.76 15.30
CA MET A 2 -22.38 34.90 14.20
C MET A 2 -21.16 34.28 13.54
N GLU A 3 -21.17 32.98 13.47
CA GLU A 3 -20.14 32.19 12.81
C GLU A 3 -20.67 31.73 11.44
N TYR A 4 -19.83 31.85 10.41
CA TYR A 4 -20.16 31.43 9.06
C TYR A 4 -19.10 30.41 8.61
N SER A 5 -19.55 29.31 8.06
CA SER A 5 -18.68 28.29 7.45
C SER A 5 -18.94 28.23 5.94
N LEU A 6 -17.85 28.10 5.18
CA LEU A 6 -17.89 27.85 3.74
C LEU A 6 -17.10 26.56 3.46
N LEU A 7 -17.77 25.57 2.88
CA LEU A 7 -17.15 24.35 2.43
C LEU A 7 -16.91 24.45 0.92
N ILE A 8 -15.68 24.24 0.49
CA ILE A 8 -15.31 24.13 -0.92
C ILE A 8 -14.96 22.66 -1.17
N PRO A 9 -15.66 21.97 -2.10
CA PRO A 9 -15.32 20.59 -2.44
C PRO A 9 -13.88 20.49 -2.96
N ALA A 10 -13.16 19.44 -2.56
CA ALA A 10 -11.74 19.27 -2.90
C ALA A 10 -11.47 19.33 -4.42
N ASN A 11 -12.37 18.77 -5.23
CA ASN A 11 -12.28 18.80 -6.70
C ASN A 11 -12.46 20.19 -7.32
N GLU A 12 -12.93 21.18 -6.55
CA GLU A 12 -13.08 22.58 -6.99
C GLU A 12 -11.90 23.46 -6.53
N VAL A 13 -11.10 22.98 -5.57
CA VAL A 13 -9.92 23.72 -5.08
C VAL A 13 -8.84 23.72 -6.17
N ARG A 14 -8.16 24.84 -6.32
CA ARG A 14 -7.03 25.02 -7.25
C ARG A 14 -5.93 25.80 -6.54
N ASN A 15 -4.70 25.65 -7.00
CA ASN A 15 -3.61 26.50 -6.52
C ASN A 15 -3.92 27.96 -6.78
N GLY A 16 -3.69 28.80 -5.78
CA GLY A 16 -3.86 30.24 -5.93
C GLY A 16 -4.29 30.98 -4.67
N ILE A 17 -4.55 32.26 -4.85
CA ILE A 17 -4.96 33.14 -3.77
C ILE A 17 -6.49 33.23 -3.75
N TYR A 18 -7.05 32.84 -2.64
CA TYR A 18 -8.49 32.91 -2.37
C TYR A 18 -8.79 34.14 -1.52
N GLN A 19 -9.88 34.82 -1.84
CA GLN A 19 -10.36 35.98 -1.08
C GLN A 19 -11.78 35.72 -0.58
N ILE A 20 -11.98 35.90 0.71
CA ILE A 20 -13.32 35.95 1.30
C ILE A 20 -13.79 37.40 1.29
N LYS A 21 -14.85 37.67 0.53
CA LYS A 21 -15.52 38.97 0.46
C LYS A 21 -16.84 38.89 1.21
N LEU A 22 -16.93 39.62 2.31
CA LEU A 22 -18.16 39.77 3.05
C LEU A 22 -18.85 41.06 2.58
N ARG A 23 -20.18 41.03 2.51
CA ARG A 23 -21.00 42.24 2.23
C ARG A 23 -22.10 42.31 3.26
N ASP A 24 -22.37 43.49 3.74
CA ASP A 24 -23.51 43.76 4.61
C ASP A 24 -24.82 43.83 3.79
N GLU A 25 -25.95 43.99 4.46
CA GLU A 25 -27.27 44.13 3.82
C GLU A 25 -27.34 45.37 2.90
N THR A 26 -26.45 46.36 3.09
CA THR A 26 -26.34 47.54 2.25
C THR A 26 -25.28 47.43 1.16
N MET A 27 -24.80 46.19 0.90
CA MET A 27 -23.77 45.85 -0.11
C MET A 27 -22.41 46.53 0.13
N ARG A 28 -22.14 46.99 1.35
CA ARG A 28 -20.83 47.54 1.70
C ARG A 28 -19.84 46.44 2.00
N GLU A 29 -18.65 46.59 1.47
CA GLU A 29 -17.53 45.69 1.73
C GLU A 29 -16.67 46.23 2.90
N PRO A 30 -16.09 45.33 3.72
CA PRO A 30 -15.15 45.75 4.74
C PRO A 30 -13.88 46.33 4.08
N PRO A 31 -13.16 47.23 4.76
CA PRO A 31 -11.98 47.88 4.21
C PRO A 31 -10.82 46.90 3.90
N ARG A 32 -10.89 45.69 4.40
CA ARG A 32 -9.94 44.62 4.13
C ARG A 32 -10.68 43.30 3.92
N SER A 33 -10.39 42.62 2.82
CA SER A 33 -10.79 41.24 2.56
C SER A 33 -9.76 40.30 3.19
N ALA A 34 -10.22 39.18 3.77
CA ALA A 34 -9.32 38.14 4.15
C ALA A 34 -8.85 37.40 2.88
N SER A 35 -7.55 37.21 2.75
CA SER A 35 -6.97 36.43 1.66
C SER A 35 -6.05 35.35 2.25
N PHE A 36 -6.05 34.18 1.60
CA PHE A 36 -5.16 33.07 1.93
C PHE A 36 -4.72 32.40 0.64
N GLU A 37 -3.53 31.86 0.67
CA GLU A 37 -2.96 31.12 -0.44
C GLU A 37 -3.20 29.62 -0.19
N ILE A 38 -3.66 28.92 -1.23
CA ILE A 38 -3.76 27.47 -1.25
C ILE A 38 -2.75 26.96 -2.25
N ASP A 39 -1.88 26.09 -1.78
CA ASP A 39 -0.96 25.33 -2.62
C ASP A 39 -1.29 23.83 -2.45
N ILE A 40 -1.63 23.18 -3.56
CA ILE A 40 -2.02 21.77 -3.59
C ILE A 40 -0.77 20.98 -3.97
N ALA A 41 -0.24 20.22 -3.04
CA ALA A 41 0.78 19.22 -3.34
C ALA A 41 0.13 18.04 -4.06
N ALA A 42 0.77 17.56 -5.12
CA ALA A 42 0.37 16.31 -5.75
C ALA A 42 0.79 15.14 -4.86
N ASP A 43 -0.12 14.22 -4.63
CA ASP A 43 0.14 12.99 -3.93
C ASP A 43 1.04 12.06 -4.75
N GLN A 44 1.94 11.34 -4.09
CA GLN A 44 2.89 10.45 -4.74
C GLN A 44 2.48 9.00 -4.45
N THR A 45 2.75 8.13 -5.39
CA THR A 45 2.53 6.69 -5.22
C THR A 45 3.47 6.14 -4.14
N PRO A 46 2.98 5.30 -3.20
CA PRO A 46 3.80 4.66 -2.19
C PRO A 46 5.00 3.91 -2.77
N GLU A 47 6.19 4.14 -2.23
CA GLU A 47 7.37 3.37 -2.58
C GLU A 47 7.45 2.12 -1.73
N VAL A 48 7.39 0.94 -2.37
CA VAL A 48 7.46 -0.37 -1.69
C VAL A 48 8.75 -1.09 -2.05
N ARG A 49 9.55 -1.38 -1.04
CA ARG A 49 10.78 -2.19 -1.19
C ARG A 49 10.64 -3.46 -0.37
N ALA A 50 10.78 -4.60 -1.02
CA ALA A 50 10.76 -5.89 -0.38
C ALA A 50 12.04 -6.68 -0.62
N THR A 51 12.43 -7.47 0.37
CA THR A 51 13.56 -8.38 0.29
C THR A 51 13.16 -9.74 0.87
N LEU A 52 13.34 -10.78 0.09
CA LEU A 52 13.16 -12.16 0.49
C LEU A 52 14.48 -12.69 1.02
N LYS A 53 14.50 -13.15 2.30
CA LYS A 53 15.73 -13.55 2.97
C LYS A 53 15.94 -15.06 2.87
N GLY A 54 17.18 -15.47 2.55
CA GLY A 54 17.61 -16.87 2.63
C GLY A 54 16.98 -17.82 1.63
N ILE A 55 16.26 -17.29 0.64
CA ILE A 55 15.59 -18.09 -0.40
C ILE A 55 16.36 -17.98 -1.70
N SER A 56 16.72 -19.11 -2.27
CA SER A 56 17.55 -19.22 -3.47
C SER A 56 16.77 -19.43 -4.77
N GLY A 57 15.46 -19.19 -4.75
CA GLY A 57 14.59 -19.36 -5.91
C GLY A 57 13.89 -20.72 -5.98
N LEU A 58 14.31 -21.72 -5.16
CA LEU A 58 13.62 -22.99 -5.02
C LEU A 58 13.09 -23.16 -3.61
N VAL A 59 11.85 -23.59 -3.45
CA VAL A 59 11.21 -23.82 -2.16
C VAL A 59 10.33 -25.07 -2.18
N LEU A 60 10.08 -25.63 -1.00
CA LEU A 60 9.08 -26.66 -0.82
C LEU A 60 7.68 -26.04 -0.74
N ASN A 61 6.65 -26.82 -1.07
CA ASN A 61 5.24 -26.39 -0.99
C ASN A 61 4.71 -26.11 0.44
N ARG A 62 5.55 -26.32 1.47
CA ARG A 62 5.31 -26.01 2.88
C ARG A 62 6.33 -25.02 3.42
N ALA A 63 7.02 -24.32 2.56
CA ALA A 63 8.04 -23.36 2.97
C ALA A 63 7.40 -22.13 3.63
N LYS A 64 8.13 -21.58 4.60
CA LYS A 64 7.85 -20.29 5.20
C LYS A 64 8.82 -19.27 4.62
N LEU A 65 8.29 -18.31 3.86
CA LEU A 65 9.06 -17.33 3.11
C LEU A 65 9.23 -16.05 3.92
N PRO A 66 10.44 -15.72 4.41
CA PRO A 66 10.66 -14.54 5.23
C PRO A 66 10.88 -13.30 4.37
N PHE A 67 10.11 -12.25 4.62
CA PHE A 67 10.24 -10.95 3.97
C PHE A 67 10.69 -9.88 4.95
N THR A 68 11.45 -8.91 4.44
CA THR A 68 11.57 -7.58 5.03
C THR A 68 10.96 -6.61 4.04
N VAL A 69 10.01 -5.83 4.51
CA VAL A 69 9.27 -4.86 3.70
C VAL A 69 9.54 -3.47 4.25
N THR A 70 9.80 -2.52 3.37
CA THR A 70 9.88 -1.09 3.67
C THR A 70 8.90 -0.37 2.80
N VAL A 71 8.03 0.43 3.41
CA VAL A 71 7.08 1.29 2.73
C VAL A 71 7.40 2.73 3.08
N SER A 72 7.40 3.61 2.10
CA SER A 72 7.54 5.06 2.25
C SER A 72 6.49 5.76 1.41
N ASP A 73 5.77 6.68 2.02
CA ASP A 73 4.69 7.44 1.44
C ASP A 73 4.71 8.88 1.97
N ASP A 74 4.26 9.86 1.20
CA ASP A 74 4.25 11.26 1.59
C ASP A 74 2.99 11.65 2.36
N PHE A 75 1.90 10.88 2.25
CA PHE A 75 0.70 11.06 3.06
C PHE A 75 0.49 9.89 4.00
N GLN A 76 -0.16 8.83 3.56
CA GLN A 76 -0.44 7.67 4.40
C GLN A 76 -0.85 6.45 3.58
N THR A 77 -0.27 5.31 3.87
CA THR A 77 -0.78 4.03 3.37
C THR A 77 -1.93 3.52 4.23
N VAL A 78 -3.01 3.06 3.59
CA VAL A 78 -4.20 2.51 4.26
C VAL A 78 -4.27 1.00 4.22
N ASP A 79 -3.53 0.36 3.30
CA ASP A 79 -3.48 -1.10 3.21
C ASP A 79 -2.11 -1.57 2.75
N LEU A 80 -1.68 -2.71 3.28
CA LEU A 80 -0.44 -3.37 2.93
C LEU A 80 -0.66 -4.87 2.90
N PHE A 81 -0.42 -5.49 1.75
CA PHE A 81 -0.63 -6.91 1.58
C PHE A 81 0.38 -7.55 0.63
N LEU A 82 0.54 -8.86 0.78
CA LEU A 82 1.26 -9.71 -0.14
C LEU A 82 0.28 -10.23 -1.18
N ARG A 83 0.56 -9.95 -2.45
CA ARG A 83 -0.16 -10.55 -3.58
C ARG A 83 0.66 -11.68 -4.14
N TYR A 84 0.02 -12.83 -4.35
CA TYR A 84 0.65 -13.97 -5.00
C TYR A 84 -0.18 -14.52 -6.15
N SER A 85 0.50 -15.09 -7.09
CA SER A 85 -0.11 -15.93 -8.14
C SER A 85 0.81 -17.10 -8.44
N TRP A 86 0.25 -18.20 -8.87
CA TRP A 86 1.07 -19.32 -9.33
C TRP A 86 0.56 -19.89 -10.65
N GLN A 87 1.49 -20.42 -11.41
CA GLN A 87 1.26 -21.05 -12.70
C GLN A 87 1.84 -22.46 -12.70
N ASP A 88 1.22 -23.34 -13.45
CA ASP A 88 1.73 -24.70 -13.64
C ASP A 88 2.94 -24.73 -14.58
N ASP A 89 3.44 -25.93 -14.84
CA ASP A 89 4.56 -26.20 -15.75
C ASP A 89 4.26 -25.85 -17.22
N THR A 90 3.00 -25.69 -17.58
CA THR A 90 2.58 -25.20 -18.91
C THR A 90 2.57 -23.67 -19.01
N GLY A 91 2.74 -22.97 -17.89
CA GLY A 91 2.66 -21.51 -17.78
C GLY A 91 1.23 -20.99 -17.64
N GLU A 92 0.24 -21.87 -17.45
CA GLU A 92 -1.13 -21.45 -17.21
C GLU A 92 -1.31 -21.01 -15.75
N GLN A 93 -1.79 -19.76 -15.54
CA GLN A 93 -2.11 -19.27 -14.20
C GLN A 93 -3.30 -20.06 -13.64
N LYS A 94 -3.11 -20.66 -12.47
CA LYS A 94 -4.11 -21.50 -11.82
C LYS A 94 -4.83 -20.82 -10.68
N ASN A 95 -4.12 -20.00 -9.91
CA ASN A 95 -4.71 -19.31 -8.76
C ASN A 95 -3.93 -18.04 -8.41
N SER A 96 -4.59 -17.14 -7.68
CA SER A 96 -4.00 -15.94 -7.09
C SER A 96 -4.71 -15.61 -5.78
N GLY A 97 -4.04 -14.87 -4.92
CA GLY A 97 -4.61 -14.42 -3.64
C GLY A 97 -3.85 -13.26 -3.06
N GLU A 98 -4.41 -12.73 -2.00
CA GLU A 98 -3.85 -11.62 -1.23
C GLU A 98 -3.83 -12.01 0.26
N ILE A 99 -2.78 -11.62 0.95
CA ILE A 99 -2.60 -11.86 2.39
C ILE A 99 -2.20 -10.53 3.01
N HIS A 100 -3.10 -9.96 3.81
CA HIS A 100 -2.87 -8.72 4.53
C HIS A 100 -1.93 -8.96 5.70
N PHE A 101 -1.09 -7.98 6.00
CA PHE A 101 -0.19 -8.07 7.14
C PHE A 101 -0.93 -7.70 8.43
N ASP A 102 -0.94 -8.62 9.40
CA ASP A 102 -1.71 -8.49 10.66
C ASP A 102 -1.27 -7.29 11.53
N GLU A 103 -0.04 -6.83 11.38
CA GLU A 103 0.50 -5.68 12.14
C GLU A 103 0.15 -4.33 11.50
N TYR A 104 -0.47 -4.35 10.33
CA TYR A 104 -0.92 -3.16 9.65
C TYR A 104 -2.38 -2.91 10.02
N GLU A 105 -2.62 -2.03 10.99
CA GLU A 105 -3.96 -1.51 11.24
C GLU A 105 -4.26 -0.48 10.15
N PRO A 106 -5.19 -0.78 9.21
CA PRO A 106 -5.58 0.21 8.23
C PRO A 106 -6.14 1.42 8.97
N VAL A 107 -5.57 2.58 8.72
CA VAL A 107 -6.17 3.81 9.25
C VAL A 107 -7.53 3.95 8.59
N PRO A 108 -8.59 4.18 9.37
CA PRO A 108 -9.92 4.32 8.81
C PRO A 108 -9.89 5.34 7.70
N SER A 109 -10.32 4.96 6.49
CA SER A 109 -10.54 5.92 5.41
C SER A 109 -11.38 7.06 5.94
N TRP A 110 -11.07 8.31 5.56
CA TRP A 110 -11.87 9.47 5.87
C TRP A 110 -13.34 9.16 5.60
N ASP A 111 -14.09 8.97 6.68
CA ASP A 111 -15.53 8.86 6.58
C ASP A 111 -16.06 10.28 6.37
N ASN A 112 -16.25 10.65 5.11
CA ASN A 112 -16.79 11.95 4.71
C ASN A 112 -18.15 12.26 5.37
N ASP A 113 -18.84 11.25 5.93
CA ASP A 113 -20.12 11.41 6.59
C ASP A 113 -20.02 11.87 8.05
N LYS A 114 -18.82 11.93 8.63
CA LYS A 114 -18.56 12.40 10.00
C LYS A 114 -17.65 13.59 10.09
N ALA A 115 -17.55 14.36 9.04
CA ALA A 115 -16.76 15.59 9.01
C ALA A 115 -17.32 16.61 10.05
N ASP A 116 -16.83 16.50 11.27
CA ASP A 116 -16.74 17.65 12.17
C ASP A 116 -15.63 18.56 11.57
N ASN A 117 -16.08 19.53 10.78
CA ASN A 117 -15.31 20.30 9.79
C ASN A 117 -14.30 21.28 10.41
N THR A 118 -13.67 20.97 11.49
CA THR A 118 -12.51 21.69 11.99
C THR A 118 -11.23 20.95 11.59
N LEU A 119 -10.76 21.19 10.36
CA LEU A 119 -9.39 20.91 9.97
C LEU A 119 -8.46 21.68 10.93
N LYS A 120 -8.04 21.02 11.99
CA LYS A 120 -6.90 21.47 12.76
C LYS A 120 -5.68 21.15 11.92
N VAL A 121 -5.10 22.18 11.31
CA VAL A 121 -3.85 22.11 10.54
C VAL A 121 -2.69 21.45 11.31
N SER A 122 -2.84 21.21 12.60
CA SER A 122 -1.89 20.50 13.46
C SER A 122 -1.99 18.97 13.43
N GLU A 123 -2.96 18.41 12.73
CA GLU A 123 -3.15 16.95 12.53
C GLU A 123 -2.80 16.53 11.11
N ILE A 124 -1.79 17.16 10.51
CA ILE A 124 -1.10 16.54 9.37
C ILE A 124 -0.47 15.27 9.93
N LEU A 125 -1.07 14.15 9.60
CA LEU A 125 -0.62 12.83 10.03
C LEU A 125 0.84 12.64 9.61
N PRO A 126 1.69 12.10 10.48
CA PRO A 126 3.09 11.94 10.16
C PRO A 126 3.24 11.03 8.93
N ILE A 127 4.20 11.37 8.08
CA ILE A 127 4.67 10.53 6.98
C ILE A 127 4.85 9.11 7.55
N GLN A 128 4.01 8.18 7.13
CA GLN A 128 4.13 6.80 7.57
C GLN A 128 5.15 6.07 6.71
N SER A 129 6.40 6.19 7.13
CA SER A 129 7.44 5.29 6.65
C SER A 129 7.59 4.16 7.67
N GLY A 130 7.37 2.94 7.23
CA GLY A 130 7.46 1.75 8.08
C GLY A 130 8.46 0.74 7.57
N VAL A 131 9.18 0.08 8.50
CA VAL A 131 9.99 -1.10 8.21
C VAL A 131 9.35 -2.28 8.90
N PHE A 132 8.80 -3.19 8.12
CA PHE A 132 8.19 -4.43 8.60
C PHE A 132 9.23 -5.54 8.48
N THR A 133 9.78 -5.96 9.60
CA THR A 133 10.73 -7.07 9.68
C THR A 133 9.99 -8.34 10.09
N GLU A 134 10.51 -9.49 9.61
CA GLU A 134 9.99 -10.81 10.00
C GLU A 134 8.57 -11.13 9.55
N GLN A 135 8.12 -10.51 8.46
CA GLN A 135 6.88 -10.95 7.81
C GLN A 135 7.10 -12.27 7.09
N PHE A 136 6.12 -13.16 7.17
CA PHE A 136 6.23 -14.49 6.60
C PHE A 136 5.04 -14.80 5.70
N PHE A 137 5.33 -15.33 4.53
CA PHE A 137 4.35 -16.04 3.74
C PHE A 137 4.51 -17.54 3.96
N ASP A 138 3.60 -18.14 4.69
CA ASP A 138 3.64 -19.56 5.02
C ASP A 138 2.77 -20.35 4.05
N LEU A 139 3.39 -21.09 3.12
CA LEU A 139 2.69 -21.84 2.09
C LEU A 139 1.85 -22.99 2.66
N ASP A 140 2.16 -23.49 3.85
CA ASP A 140 1.40 -24.56 4.49
C ASP A 140 0.07 -24.09 5.07
N THR A 141 -0.07 -22.78 5.34
CA THR A 141 -1.32 -22.18 5.84
C THR A 141 -2.36 -21.95 4.75
N LEU A 142 -1.97 -22.03 3.48
CA LEU A 142 -2.92 -21.87 2.38
C LEU A 142 -4.04 -22.93 2.43
N PRO A 143 -5.30 -22.54 2.13
CA PRO A 143 -6.40 -23.47 1.98
C PRO A 143 -6.06 -24.64 1.03
N LYS A 144 -6.62 -25.82 1.28
CA LYS A 144 -6.28 -27.04 0.52
C LYS A 144 -6.45 -26.90 -1.00
N ASP A 145 -7.45 -26.15 -1.42
CA ASP A 145 -7.77 -25.85 -2.82
C ASP A 145 -6.86 -24.76 -3.43
N GLN A 146 -6.09 -24.06 -2.59
CA GLN A 146 -5.12 -23.04 -3.00
C GLN A 146 -3.67 -23.49 -2.83
N ARG A 147 -3.43 -24.71 -2.37
CA ARG A 147 -2.08 -25.25 -2.20
C ARG A 147 -1.33 -25.31 -3.50
N ILE A 148 -0.09 -24.84 -3.47
CA ILE A 148 0.79 -24.77 -4.63
C ILE A 148 1.50 -26.10 -4.81
N PRO A 149 1.29 -26.82 -5.92
CA PRO A 149 1.91 -28.12 -6.13
C PRO A 149 3.40 -27.98 -6.50
N PRO A 150 4.21 -29.04 -6.27
CA PRO A 150 5.53 -29.13 -6.85
C PRO A 150 5.48 -29.00 -8.39
N GLY A 151 6.46 -28.32 -8.97
CA GLY A 151 6.53 -27.98 -10.39
C GLY A 151 6.01 -26.57 -10.71
N ALA A 152 5.22 -25.97 -9.82
CA ALA A 152 4.63 -24.66 -10.05
C ALA A 152 5.65 -23.51 -9.94
N GLY A 153 5.43 -22.49 -10.76
CA GLY A 153 6.07 -21.17 -10.63
C GLY A 153 5.21 -20.25 -9.78
N LEU A 154 5.75 -19.78 -8.65
CA LEU A 154 5.10 -18.85 -7.73
C LEU A 154 5.64 -17.45 -7.96
N ASN A 155 4.75 -16.48 -8.22
CA ASN A 155 5.05 -15.06 -8.30
C ASN A 155 4.49 -14.36 -7.07
N ILE A 156 5.29 -13.50 -6.45
CA ILE A 156 4.93 -12.76 -5.23
C ILE A 156 5.32 -11.30 -5.41
N ALA A 157 4.44 -10.39 -5.01
CA ALA A 157 4.73 -8.96 -4.86
C ALA A 157 4.10 -8.42 -3.57
N ILE A 158 4.71 -7.39 -3.02
CA ILE A 158 4.13 -6.64 -1.90
C ILE A 158 3.47 -5.40 -2.47
N VAL A 159 2.27 -5.12 -2.02
CA VAL A 159 1.41 -4.03 -2.50
C VAL A 159 1.06 -3.13 -1.33
N ALA A 160 1.21 -1.82 -1.52
CA ALA A 160 0.73 -0.80 -0.61
C ALA A 160 -0.28 0.08 -1.32
N VAL A 161 -1.35 0.42 -0.64
CA VAL A 161 -2.40 1.32 -1.11
C VAL A 161 -2.37 2.57 -0.24
N ASP A 162 -2.35 3.75 -0.85
CA ASP A 162 -2.38 5.00 -0.11
C ASP A 162 -3.80 5.43 0.29
N ASN A 163 -3.87 6.56 1.00
CA ASN A 163 -5.12 7.16 1.46
C ASN A 163 -5.74 8.11 0.43
N ASP A 164 -5.11 8.33 -0.72
CA ASP A 164 -5.73 9.16 -1.76
C ASP A 164 -6.91 8.40 -2.39
N ASN A 165 -8.04 9.11 -2.52
CA ASN A 165 -9.24 8.59 -3.16
C ASN A 165 -9.73 9.50 -4.29
N VAL A 166 -8.86 10.39 -4.81
CA VAL A 166 -9.23 11.39 -5.83
C VAL A 166 -8.26 11.35 -7.01
N PRO A 167 -8.62 10.74 -8.11
CA PRO A 167 -9.87 9.99 -8.41
C PRO A 167 -9.91 8.57 -7.87
N GLU A 168 -8.75 7.93 -7.64
CA GLU A 168 -8.58 6.56 -7.15
C GLU A 168 -7.29 6.51 -6.31
N ALA A 169 -7.22 5.58 -5.35
CA ALA A 169 -6.04 5.37 -4.52
C ALA A 169 -4.81 5.02 -5.37
N ASN A 170 -3.66 5.59 -5.03
CA ASN A 170 -2.40 5.20 -5.65
C ASN A 170 -1.94 3.85 -5.10
N ILE A 171 -1.35 3.03 -5.95
CA ILE A 171 -0.92 1.67 -5.60
C ILE A 171 0.56 1.53 -5.86
N GLY A 172 1.33 1.37 -4.78
CA GLY A 172 2.74 1.03 -4.83
C GLY A 172 2.93 -0.49 -4.87
N VAL A 173 3.82 -0.98 -5.73
CA VAL A 173 4.11 -2.41 -5.87
C VAL A 173 5.62 -2.62 -5.79
N SER A 174 6.07 -3.59 -5.00
CA SER A 174 7.47 -3.99 -4.96
C SER A 174 7.90 -4.67 -6.26
N LYS A 175 9.19 -4.94 -6.38
CA LYS A 175 9.67 -5.91 -7.39
C LYS A 175 8.99 -7.28 -7.16
N GLU A 176 8.78 -8.01 -8.23
CA GLU A 176 8.26 -9.37 -8.20
C GLU A 176 9.35 -10.38 -7.82
N PHE A 177 8.96 -11.38 -7.03
CA PHE A 177 9.78 -12.53 -6.67
C PHE A 177 9.25 -13.76 -7.41
N LEU A 178 10.05 -14.30 -8.30
CA LEU A 178 9.75 -15.54 -9.01
C LEU A 178 10.43 -16.70 -8.29
N ILE A 179 9.63 -17.64 -7.80
CA ILE A 179 10.09 -18.76 -7.00
C ILE A 179 9.52 -20.05 -7.62
N ARG A 180 10.32 -21.08 -7.73
CA ARG A 180 9.85 -22.39 -8.15
C ARG A 180 9.56 -23.27 -6.94
N VAL A 181 8.35 -23.79 -6.86
CA VAL A 181 7.98 -24.78 -5.86
C VAL A 181 8.40 -26.16 -6.38
N VAL A 182 9.15 -26.91 -5.58
CA VAL A 182 9.76 -28.18 -6.00
C VAL A 182 9.41 -29.30 -5.04
N SER A 183 9.62 -30.54 -5.47
CA SER A 183 9.53 -31.72 -4.60
C SER A 183 10.70 -31.78 -3.61
N GLU A 184 10.58 -32.61 -2.56
CA GLU A 184 11.68 -32.84 -1.62
C GLU A 184 12.90 -33.43 -2.31
N GLU A 185 12.70 -34.32 -3.29
CA GLU A 185 13.78 -34.98 -4.04
C GLU A 185 14.55 -33.93 -4.89
N GLU A 186 13.83 -33.07 -5.61
CA GLU A 186 14.45 -32.00 -6.39
C GLU A 186 15.19 -30.98 -5.50
N PHE A 187 14.60 -30.64 -4.35
CA PHE A 187 15.22 -29.73 -3.39
C PHE A 187 16.53 -30.29 -2.82
N LEU A 188 16.52 -31.56 -2.40
CA LEU A 188 17.70 -32.24 -1.91
C LEU A 188 18.78 -32.40 -3.00
N ALA A 189 18.39 -32.69 -4.22
CA ALA A 189 19.32 -32.78 -5.34
C ALA A 189 20.01 -31.43 -5.61
N ASP A 190 19.28 -30.31 -5.54
CA ASP A 190 19.85 -28.98 -5.69
C ASP A 190 20.82 -28.63 -4.55
N LEU A 191 20.47 -28.94 -3.31
CA LEU A 191 21.36 -28.74 -2.16
C LEU A 191 22.68 -29.51 -2.31
N LEU A 192 22.61 -30.78 -2.67
CA LEU A 192 23.80 -31.62 -2.88
C LEU A 192 24.67 -31.13 -4.03
N ARG A 193 24.05 -30.56 -5.07
CA ARG A 193 24.78 -29.93 -6.17
C ARG A 193 25.55 -28.71 -5.70
N ARG A 194 24.91 -27.82 -4.94
CA ARG A 194 25.54 -26.60 -4.40
C ARG A 194 26.68 -26.90 -3.42
N GLU A 195 26.53 -27.90 -2.57
CA GLU A 195 27.62 -28.34 -1.68
C GLU A 195 28.87 -28.79 -2.47
N LYS A 196 28.71 -29.38 -3.65
CA LYS A 196 29.84 -29.80 -4.48
C LYS A 196 30.49 -28.66 -5.25
N GLU A 197 29.77 -27.55 -5.45
CA GLU A 197 30.24 -26.37 -6.18
C GLU A 197 30.87 -25.33 -5.26
N ALA A 198 30.69 -25.43 -3.93
CA ALA A 198 31.23 -24.54 -2.91
C ALA A 198 32.63 -24.99 -2.42
#